data_287d2f0cef85a30e42c26c788d4f4097
#
_entry.id   287d2f0cef85a30e42c26c788d4f4097
#
_cell.length_a   1.000
_cell.length_b   1.000
_cell.length_c   1.000
_cell.angle_alpha   90.00
_cell.angle_beta   90.00
_cell.angle_gamma   90.00
#
_symmetry.space_group_name_H-M   'P 1'
#
loop_
_entity.id
_entity.type
_entity.pdbx_description
1 polymer ?
#
loop_
_entity_poly.entity_id
_entity_poly.type
_entity_poly.pdbx_seq_one_letter_code
_entity_poly.pdbx_strand_id
1 'polypeptide(L)'
;HPPCEYGADEVVVTDHIELKDYLTEQYAQSIYQIITAMRPDIVLFGATTIGRDLAPRLSARLATGLTADCTKLEISEDKQLMMTRPAFGGHLMATIMCTEHRPQMSTVRPGVMPKRDPEPGRTGSIVRFETKFDHSKIRVKLLEEVREEKNKVDITEAKILVSGGRGVGCKEGFAKLQELAEVLGAGGCASRAMVDAGIMPHDRQVGQTGKTVRPDLYLALGISGAIQHLAGMEESGYIVAVNKDKFAPIFNVSDIGIVGDVNKIVPLLAERLRKEMQK
;
A
#
# COMPACT_ATOMS: atom_id res chain seq x y z
N HIS A 1 -0.95 12.91 15.90
CA HIS A 1 -0.46 14.25 15.51
C HIS A 1 -1.42 14.88 14.50
N PRO A 2 -1.80 16.18 14.65
CA PRO A 2 -2.69 16.85 13.72
C PRO A 2 -2.01 17.06 12.36
N PRO A 3 -2.78 17.12 11.24
CA PRO A 3 -2.22 17.28 9.90
C PRO A 3 -1.29 18.49 9.73
N CYS A 4 -1.51 19.56 10.50
CA CYS A 4 -0.69 20.77 10.47
C CYS A 4 0.76 20.50 10.88
N GLU A 5 1.02 19.61 11.84
CA GLU A 5 2.37 19.22 12.24
C GLU A 5 3.16 18.53 11.11
N TYR A 6 2.47 17.97 10.11
CA TYR A 6 3.09 17.36 8.92
C TYR A 6 3.14 18.31 7.71
N GLY A 7 2.85 19.59 7.91
CA GLY A 7 3.04 20.62 6.89
C GLY A 7 1.78 21.17 6.27
N ALA A 8 0.57 20.80 6.73
CA ALA A 8 -0.65 21.40 6.24
C ALA A 8 -0.82 22.82 6.81
N ASP A 9 -1.08 23.80 5.95
CA ASP A 9 -1.37 25.19 6.34
C ASP A 9 -2.86 25.37 6.63
N GLU A 10 -3.72 24.61 5.95
CA GLU A 10 -5.16 24.62 6.14
C GLU A 10 -5.72 23.19 6.15
N VAL A 11 -6.66 22.93 7.05
CA VAL A 11 -7.41 21.68 7.14
C VAL A 11 -8.87 21.94 6.89
N VAL A 12 -9.40 21.42 5.78
CA VAL A 12 -10.84 21.50 5.47
C VAL A 12 -11.57 20.32 6.08
N VAL A 13 -12.54 20.60 6.92
CA VAL A 13 -13.34 19.56 7.60
C VAL A 13 -14.77 19.63 7.12
N THR A 14 -15.29 18.51 6.66
CA THR A 14 -16.72 18.31 6.41
C THR A 14 -17.21 17.19 7.32
N ASP A 15 -18.26 17.48 8.10
CA ASP A 15 -18.84 16.55 9.06
C ASP A 15 -20.35 16.47 8.78
N HIS A 16 -20.78 15.36 8.20
CA HIS A 16 -22.16 15.15 7.82
C HIS A 16 -22.54 13.67 7.95
N ILE A 17 -23.78 13.37 8.32
CA ILE A 17 -24.25 11.99 8.53
C ILE A 17 -24.11 11.13 7.28
N GLU A 18 -24.26 11.68 6.09
CA GLU A 18 -24.08 11.00 4.81
C GLU A 18 -22.62 10.55 4.55
N LEU A 19 -21.66 11.06 5.33
CA LEU A 19 -20.25 10.69 5.24
C LEU A 19 -19.81 9.71 6.34
N LYS A 20 -20.75 9.20 7.15
CA LYS A 20 -20.44 8.25 8.22
C LYS A 20 -19.78 6.99 7.68
N ASP A 21 -20.36 6.44 6.62
CA ASP A 21 -19.86 5.24 5.96
C ASP A 21 -19.38 5.61 4.55
N TYR A 22 -18.33 4.94 4.06
CA TYR A 22 -17.85 5.23 2.71
C TYR A 22 -18.82 4.71 1.66
N LEU A 23 -19.42 5.65 0.95
CA LEU A 23 -20.15 5.39 -0.28
C LEU A 23 -19.65 6.40 -1.33
N THR A 24 -19.25 5.89 -2.50
CA THR A 24 -18.56 6.66 -3.54
C THR A 24 -19.30 7.93 -3.94
N GLU A 25 -20.63 7.86 -4.08
CA GLU A 25 -21.44 9.00 -4.53
C GLU A 25 -21.48 10.14 -3.52
N GLN A 26 -21.69 9.85 -2.23
CA GLN A 26 -21.72 10.85 -1.17
C GLN A 26 -20.36 11.53 -1.00
N TYR A 27 -19.29 10.74 -0.94
CA TYR A 27 -17.94 11.28 -0.86
C TYR A 27 -17.57 12.10 -2.10
N ALA A 28 -17.96 11.63 -3.30
CA ALA A 28 -17.71 12.37 -4.53
C ALA A 28 -18.49 13.69 -4.59
N GLN A 29 -19.73 13.76 -4.07
CA GLN A 29 -20.48 15.02 -3.99
C GLN A 29 -19.79 16.03 -3.06
N SER A 30 -19.35 15.57 -1.90
CA SER A 30 -18.68 16.42 -0.91
C SER A 30 -17.37 16.97 -1.44
N ILE A 31 -16.46 16.08 -1.87
CA ILE A 31 -15.12 16.47 -2.31
C ILE A 31 -15.19 17.30 -3.61
N TYR A 32 -16.12 17.00 -4.51
CA TYR A 32 -16.33 17.83 -5.71
C TYR A 32 -16.67 19.27 -5.35
N GLN A 33 -17.55 19.49 -4.37
CA GLN A 33 -17.92 20.86 -3.92
C GLN A 33 -16.71 21.56 -3.29
N ILE A 34 -15.93 20.87 -2.47
CA ILE A 34 -14.71 21.41 -1.86
C ILE A 34 -13.71 21.82 -2.95
N ILE A 35 -13.40 20.92 -3.89
CA ILE A 35 -12.45 21.21 -4.98
C ILE A 35 -12.95 22.38 -5.84
N THR A 36 -14.25 22.45 -6.14
CA THR A 36 -14.82 23.53 -6.95
C THR A 36 -14.77 24.88 -6.22
N ALA A 37 -14.96 24.89 -4.90
CA ALA A 37 -14.90 26.10 -4.09
C ALA A 37 -13.45 26.59 -3.92
N MET A 38 -12.51 25.69 -3.61
CA MET A 38 -11.13 26.02 -3.30
C MET A 38 -10.23 26.17 -4.54
N ARG A 39 -10.60 25.54 -5.64
CA ARG A 39 -9.87 25.54 -6.93
C ARG A 39 -8.38 25.24 -6.80
N PRO A 40 -8.00 24.14 -6.20
CA PRO A 40 -6.58 23.77 -6.09
C PRO A 40 -5.97 23.47 -7.47
N ASP A 41 -4.70 23.76 -7.66
CA ASP A 41 -3.96 23.38 -8.88
C ASP A 41 -3.69 21.87 -8.93
N ILE A 42 -3.48 21.24 -7.78
CA ILE A 42 -3.14 19.82 -7.64
C ILE A 42 -4.04 19.17 -6.60
N VAL A 43 -4.52 17.96 -6.88
CA VAL A 43 -5.25 17.12 -5.93
C VAL A 43 -4.63 15.72 -5.88
N LEU A 44 -4.21 15.31 -4.70
CA LEU A 44 -3.59 14.01 -4.46
C LEU A 44 -4.49 13.12 -3.60
N PHE A 45 -4.56 11.84 -3.94
CA PHE A 45 -5.24 10.80 -3.17
C PHE A 45 -4.26 9.70 -2.81
N GLY A 46 -4.39 9.10 -1.63
CA GLY A 46 -3.72 7.82 -1.36
C GLY A 46 -4.30 6.73 -2.28
N ALA A 47 -3.47 5.93 -2.94
CA ALA A 47 -3.91 4.81 -3.78
C ALA A 47 -4.37 3.60 -2.92
N THR A 48 -5.11 3.87 -1.84
CA THR A 48 -5.87 2.89 -1.05
C THR A 48 -7.08 2.39 -1.85
N THR A 49 -7.77 1.37 -1.38
CA THR A 49 -9.01 0.87 -2.00
C THR A 49 -10.02 2.01 -2.21
N ILE A 50 -10.23 2.85 -1.19
CA ILE A 50 -11.14 4.01 -1.27
C ILE A 50 -10.62 5.05 -2.28
N GLY A 51 -9.33 5.40 -2.23
CA GLY A 51 -8.78 6.41 -3.15
C GLY A 51 -8.80 5.97 -4.61
N ARG A 52 -8.60 4.69 -4.89
CA ARG A 52 -8.69 4.11 -6.24
C ARG A 52 -10.10 4.09 -6.81
N ASP A 53 -11.10 4.05 -5.94
CA ASP A 53 -12.52 4.14 -6.32
C ASP A 53 -12.96 5.60 -6.49
N LEU A 54 -12.63 6.46 -5.55
CA LEU A 54 -13.10 7.85 -5.47
C LEU A 54 -12.43 8.79 -6.48
N ALA A 55 -11.10 8.70 -6.64
CA ALA A 55 -10.35 9.64 -7.47
C ALA A 55 -10.76 9.62 -8.96
N PRO A 56 -10.99 8.46 -9.62
CA PRO A 56 -11.49 8.41 -10.99
C PRO A 56 -12.88 9.03 -11.13
N ARG A 57 -13.73 8.85 -10.12
CA ARG A 57 -15.07 9.44 -10.10
C ARG A 57 -15.02 10.97 -10.09
N LEU A 58 -14.11 11.52 -9.28
CA LEU A 58 -13.90 12.97 -9.20
C LEU A 58 -13.25 13.53 -10.45
N SER A 59 -12.24 12.85 -10.99
CA SER A 59 -11.55 13.23 -12.22
C SER A 59 -12.55 13.38 -13.39
N ALA A 60 -13.44 12.40 -13.56
CA ALA A 60 -14.49 12.43 -14.57
C ALA A 60 -15.46 13.61 -14.35
N ARG A 61 -15.87 13.91 -13.12
CA ARG A 61 -16.75 15.04 -12.80
C ARG A 61 -16.11 16.41 -13.00
N LEU A 62 -14.81 16.50 -12.75
CA LEU A 62 -14.02 17.72 -12.92
C LEU A 62 -13.54 17.90 -14.37
N ALA A 63 -13.82 16.93 -15.24
CA ALA A 63 -13.34 16.89 -16.63
C ALA A 63 -11.82 17.08 -16.75
N THR A 64 -11.05 16.43 -15.86
CA THR A 64 -9.59 16.49 -15.84
C THR A 64 -8.94 15.11 -15.88
N GLY A 65 -7.63 15.06 -16.15
CA GLY A 65 -6.86 13.82 -16.15
C GLY A 65 -6.53 13.31 -14.75
N LEU A 66 -6.38 11.99 -14.63
CA LEU A 66 -5.92 11.32 -13.41
C LEU A 66 -4.81 10.32 -13.75
N THR A 67 -3.66 10.45 -13.08
CA THR A 67 -2.61 9.42 -13.13
C THR A 67 -2.71 8.54 -11.89
N ALA A 68 -2.95 7.25 -12.10
CA ALA A 68 -3.18 6.32 -11.00
C ALA A 68 -1.91 5.58 -10.57
N ASP A 69 -1.80 5.30 -9.24
CA ASP A 69 -0.79 4.44 -8.63
C ASP A 69 0.64 4.96 -8.83
N CYS A 70 0.82 6.27 -8.65
CA CYS A 70 2.12 6.92 -8.79
C CYS A 70 3.08 6.52 -7.67
N THR A 71 4.35 6.36 -8.03
CA THR A 71 5.44 6.06 -7.10
C THR A 71 6.40 7.23 -6.91
N LYS A 72 6.35 8.24 -7.79
CA LYS A 72 7.13 9.46 -7.68
C LYS A 72 6.32 10.66 -8.17
N LEU A 73 6.46 11.80 -7.48
CA LEU A 73 5.88 13.09 -7.85
C LEU A 73 6.99 14.15 -7.84
N GLU A 74 7.00 14.99 -8.85
CA GLU A 74 7.92 16.12 -8.98
C GLU A 74 7.18 17.33 -9.54
N ILE A 75 7.68 18.52 -9.28
CA ILE A 75 7.19 19.75 -9.91
C ILE A 75 8.23 20.19 -10.94
N SER A 76 7.80 20.38 -12.20
CA SER A 76 8.65 20.90 -13.26
C SER A 76 8.97 22.38 -13.06
N GLU A 77 9.93 22.92 -13.82
CA GLU A 77 10.25 24.35 -13.84
C GLU A 77 9.03 25.21 -14.19
N ASP A 78 8.15 24.71 -15.07
CA ASP A 78 6.88 25.35 -15.46
C ASP A 78 5.75 25.14 -14.44
N LYS A 79 6.06 24.68 -13.23
CA LYS A 79 5.10 24.41 -12.14
C LYS A 79 4.02 23.37 -12.49
N GLN A 80 4.34 22.41 -13.36
CA GLN A 80 3.45 21.28 -13.67
C GLN A 80 3.80 20.08 -12.80
N LEU A 81 2.77 19.32 -12.38
CA LEU A 81 2.95 18.08 -11.66
C LEU A 81 3.40 16.98 -12.62
N MET A 82 4.59 16.46 -12.41
CA MET A 82 5.11 15.26 -13.07
C MET A 82 4.80 14.04 -12.23
N MET A 83 3.99 13.13 -12.78
CA MET A 83 3.43 11.97 -12.11
C MET A 83 4.05 10.70 -12.69
N THR A 84 4.99 10.10 -11.97
CA THR A 84 5.67 8.89 -12.44
C THR A 84 5.04 7.64 -11.83
N ARG A 85 4.75 6.66 -12.70
CA ARG A 85 4.18 5.38 -12.30
C ARG A 85 4.84 4.22 -13.03
N PRO A 86 4.90 3.02 -12.42
CA PRO A 86 5.28 1.80 -13.13
C PRO A 86 4.25 1.45 -14.23
N ALA A 87 4.75 1.04 -15.37
CA ALA A 87 3.96 0.52 -16.49
C ALA A 87 4.51 -0.84 -16.92
N PHE A 88 3.71 -1.63 -17.64
CA PHE A 88 4.09 -2.94 -18.17
C PHE A 88 4.77 -3.85 -17.12
N GLY A 89 4.12 -4.00 -15.97
CA GLY A 89 4.62 -4.86 -14.90
C GLY A 89 5.87 -4.34 -14.18
N GLY A 90 6.16 -3.04 -14.26
CA GLY A 90 7.32 -2.42 -13.61
C GLY A 90 8.57 -2.29 -14.49
N HIS A 91 8.55 -2.85 -15.72
CA HIS A 91 9.68 -2.74 -16.64
C HIS A 91 9.89 -1.35 -17.23
N LEU A 92 8.89 -0.51 -17.20
CA LEU A 92 8.94 0.87 -17.68
C LEU A 92 8.38 1.81 -16.61
N MET A 93 8.99 2.97 -16.49
CA MET A 93 8.47 4.08 -15.70
C MET A 93 7.90 5.12 -16.65
N ALA A 94 6.61 5.41 -16.51
CA ALA A 94 5.93 6.43 -17.30
C ALA A 94 5.75 7.70 -16.48
N THR A 95 6.29 8.81 -16.93
CA THR A 95 6.05 10.14 -16.35
C THR A 95 4.98 10.85 -17.19
N ILE A 96 3.90 11.22 -16.53
CA ILE A 96 2.71 11.80 -17.15
C ILE A 96 2.48 13.20 -16.59
N MET A 97 2.07 14.11 -17.42
CA MET A 97 1.66 15.48 -17.06
C MET A 97 0.26 15.77 -17.61
N CYS A 98 -0.52 16.58 -16.88
CA CYS A 98 -1.82 17.08 -17.31
C CYS A 98 -1.73 18.60 -17.46
N THR A 99 -1.30 19.07 -18.62
CA THR A 99 -0.99 20.48 -18.86
C THR A 99 -2.22 21.34 -19.11
N GLU A 100 -3.26 20.78 -19.75
CA GLU A 100 -4.42 21.52 -20.25
C GLU A 100 -5.55 21.72 -19.21
N HIS A 101 -5.61 20.86 -18.19
CA HIS A 101 -6.74 20.82 -17.26
C HIS A 101 -6.29 20.98 -15.81
N ARG A 102 -7.21 21.49 -14.98
CA ARG A 102 -7.03 21.63 -13.52
C ARG A 102 -8.25 21.08 -12.78
N PRO A 103 -8.02 20.55 -11.59
CA PRO A 103 -6.73 20.26 -10.94
C PRO A 103 -5.96 19.15 -11.67
N GLN A 104 -4.62 19.13 -11.53
CA GLN A 104 -3.81 17.97 -11.90
C GLN A 104 -4.00 16.90 -10.82
N MET A 105 -4.43 15.70 -11.20
CA MET A 105 -4.83 14.69 -10.23
C MET A 105 -3.97 13.43 -10.27
N SER A 106 -3.66 12.91 -9.10
CA SER A 106 -2.94 11.64 -8.96
C SER A 106 -3.44 10.83 -7.78
N THR A 107 -3.40 9.49 -7.93
CA THR A 107 -3.35 8.62 -6.75
C THR A 107 -1.93 8.16 -6.52
N VAL A 108 -1.47 8.21 -5.26
CA VAL A 108 -0.10 7.91 -4.85
C VAL A 108 -0.08 6.62 -4.05
N ARG A 109 0.80 5.70 -4.44
CA ARG A 109 0.95 4.42 -3.75
C ARG A 109 1.41 4.66 -2.30
N PRO A 110 0.76 4.07 -1.29
CA PRO A 110 1.21 4.18 0.10
C PRO A 110 2.64 3.65 0.28
N GLY A 111 3.43 4.31 1.14
CA GLY A 111 4.76 3.87 1.52
C GLY A 111 5.89 4.13 0.50
N VAL A 112 5.61 4.70 -0.68
CA VAL A 112 6.65 4.97 -1.72
C VAL A 112 7.41 6.27 -1.52
N MET A 113 6.91 7.17 -0.68
CA MET A 113 7.60 8.41 -0.34
C MET A 113 7.90 8.46 1.16
N PRO A 114 9.06 9.00 1.55
CA PRO A 114 9.39 9.13 2.97
C PRO A 114 8.39 10.06 3.65
N LYS A 115 7.94 9.63 4.84
CA LYS A 115 7.11 10.47 5.70
C LYS A 115 7.97 11.59 6.27
N ARG A 116 7.45 12.82 6.26
CA ARG A 116 8.11 13.94 6.96
C ARG A 116 8.04 13.74 8.46
N ASP A 117 9.07 14.18 9.16
CA ASP A 117 9.01 14.28 10.62
C ASP A 117 7.98 15.35 11.02
N PRO A 118 7.25 15.13 12.11
CA PRO A 118 6.31 16.13 12.60
C PRO A 118 7.06 17.35 13.13
N GLU A 119 6.56 18.55 12.85
CA GLU A 119 7.03 19.82 13.39
C GLU A 119 6.15 20.18 14.61
N PRO A 120 6.57 19.83 15.85
CA PRO A 120 5.74 20.07 17.03
C PRO A 120 5.45 21.57 17.22
N GLY A 121 4.17 21.87 17.42
CA GLY A 121 3.71 23.26 17.60
C GLY A 121 3.40 24.02 16.32
N ARG A 122 3.58 23.40 15.13
CA ARG A 122 3.08 24.01 13.88
C ARG A 122 1.56 24.06 13.92
N THR A 123 1.01 25.25 13.68
CA THR A 123 -0.42 25.51 13.64
C THR A 123 -0.86 25.78 12.20
N GLY A 124 -2.12 25.50 11.90
CA GLY A 124 -2.77 25.82 10.65
C GLY A 124 -4.23 26.21 10.89
N SER A 125 -4.88 26.73 9.88
CA SER A 125 -6.30 27.07 9.95
C SER A 125 -7.19 25.84 9.78
N ILE A 126 -8.34 25.82 10.45
CA ILE A 126 -9.38 24.80 10.28
C ILE A 126 -10.60 25.45 9.68
N VAL A 127 -10.97 25.05 8.47
CA VAL A 127 -12.14 25.55 7.75
C VAL A 127 -13.22 24.46 7.75
N ARG A 128 -14.40 24.77 8.28
CA ARG A 128 -15.56 23.89 8.19
C ARG A 128 -16.28 24.12 6.87
N PHE A 129 -16.48 23.07 6.10
CA PHE A 129 -17.18 23.11 4.83
C PHE A 129 -18.51 22.37 4.92
N GLU A 130 -19.60 23.06 4.63
CA GLU A 130 -20.94 22.49 4.60
C GLU A 130 -21.23 21.90 3.22
N THR A 131 -21.36 20.59 3.13
CA THR A 131 -21.73 19.91 1.89
C THR A 131 -23.25 19.88 1.71
N LYS A 132 -23.71 20.17 0.51
CA LYS A 132 -25.10 19.98 0.10
C LYS A 132 -25.24 18.69 -0.69
N PHE A 133 -26.04 17.76 -0.19
CA PHE A 133 -26.24 16.47 -0.84
C PHE A 133 -27.46 16.49 -1.77
N ASP A 134 -27.25 16.05 -3.00
CA ASP A 134 -28.32 15.76 -3.95
C ASP A 134 -28.73 14.29 -3.81
N HIS A 135 -29.75 14.04 -3.02
CA HIS A 135 -30.23 12.68 -2.75
C HIS A 135 -30.78 11.96 -3.99
N SER A 136 -31.18 12.70 -5.04
CA SER A 136 -31.66 12.09 -6.29
C SER A 136 -30.57 11.31 -7.02
N LYS A 137 -29.30 11.62 -6.74
CA LYS A 137 -28.11 10.96 -7.31
C LYS A 137 -27.57 9.83 -6.46
N ILE A 138 -28.06 9.68 -5.23
CA ILE A 138 -27.63 8.60 -4.33
C ILE A 138 -28.44 7.36 -4.65
N ARG A 139 -27.80 6.41 -5.33
CA ARG A 139 -28.45 5.17 -5.83
C ARG A 139 -28.10 3.92 -5.01
N VAL A 140 -27.19 4.03 -4.06
CA VAL A 140 -26.66 2.92 -3.28
C VAL A 140 -26.87 3.21 -1.81
N LYS A 141 -27.29 2.20 -1.05
CA LYS A 141 -27.44 2.24 0.40
C LYS A 141 -26.65 1.09 1.02
N LEU A 142 -25.89 1.38 2.05
CA LEU A 142 -25.25 0.35 2.87
C LEU A 142 -26.34 -0.40 3.65
N LEU A 143 -26.42 -1.71 3.47
CA LEU A 143 -27.37 -2.56 4.19
C LEU A 143 -26.75 -3.14 5.46
N GLU A 144 -25.53 -3.64 5.34
CA GLU A 144 -24.81 -4.31 6.42
C GLU A 144 -23.30 -4.17 6.22
N GLU A 145 -22.56 -4.01 7.29
CA GLU A 145 -21.09 -4.07 7.32
C GLU A 145 -20.68 -5.22 8.23
N VAL A 146 -20.09 -6.26 7.66
CA VAL A 146 -19.55 -7.40 8.40
C VAL A 146 -18.05 -7.17 8.59
N ARG A 147 -17.63 -6.93 9.83
CA ARG A 147 -16.22 -6.78 10.19
C ARG A 147 -15.72 -8.05 10.83
N GLU A 148 -14.69 -8.67 10.26
CA GLU A 148 -13.92 -9.68 10.99
C GLU A 148 -13.15 -9.02 12.14
N GLU A 149 -13.19 -9.61 13.33
CA GLU A 149 -12.32 -9.18 14.43
C GLU A 149 -10.87 -9.45 14.06
N LYS A 150 -10.15 -8.40 13.67
CA LYS A 150 -8.74 -8.49 13.29
C LYS A 150 -7.86 -8.45 14.55
N ASN A 151 -7.57 -9.60 15.12
CA ASN A 151 -6.47 -9.78 16.09
C ASN A 151 -5.10 -9.93 15.42
N LYS A 152 -4.93 -9.50 14.16
CA LYS A 152 -3.69 -9.71 13.39
C LYS A 152 -3.04 -8.38 13.02
N VAL A 153 -1.75 -8.26 13.34
CA VAL A 153 -0.91 -7.13 12.93
C VAL A 153 -1.02 -6.90 11.42
N ASP A 154 -1.24 -5.65 11.00
CA ASP A 154 -1.25 -5.32 9.57
C ASP A 154 0.16 -5.48 9.01
N ILE A 155 0.30 -6.28 7.95
CA ILE A 155 1.62 -6.54 7.33
C ILE A 155 2.23 -5.29 6.69
N THR A 156 1.46 -4.25 6.42
CA THR A 156 1.98 -2.99 5.88
C THR A 156 2.73 -2.15 6.92
N GLU A 157 2.49 -2.40 8.21
CA GLU A 157 3.12 -1.70 9.33
C GLU A 157 4.22 -2.53 10.01
N ALA A 158 4.36 -3.80 9.61
CA ALA A 158 5.33 -4.71 10.21
C ALA A 158 6.76 -4.35 9.81
N LYS A 159 7.68 -4.26 10.79
CA LYS A 159 9.10 -4.02 10.55
C LYS A 159 9.83 -5.24 9.98
N ILE A 160 9.37 -6.44 10.34
CA ILE A 160 9.93 -7.71 9.86
C ILE A 160 8.80 -8.54 9.26
N LEU A 161 9.01 -9.06 8.07
CA LEU A 161 8.07 -9.95 7.39
C LEU A 161 8.71 -11.28 7.03
N VAL A 162 7.98 -12.37 7.34
CA VAL A 162 8.31 -13.73 6.90
C VAL A 162 7.30 -14.12 5.83
N SER A 163 7.75 -14.20 4.58
CA SER A 163 6.90 -14.44 3.42
C SER A 163 7.13 -15.83 2.81
N GLY A 164 6.03 -16.58 2.65
CA GLY A 164 6.06 -17.91 2.05
C GLY A 164 5.58 -17.92 0.60
N GLY A 165 6.32 -18.65 -0.25
CA GLY A 165 5.92 -18.93 -1.62
C GLY A 165 5.60 -20.40 -1.87
N ARG A 166 5.40 -20.76 -3.14
CA ARG A 166 5.06 -22.13 -3.58
C ARG A 166 6.12 -23.16 -3.16
N GLY A 167 7.38 -22.75 -2.99
CA GLY A 167 8.47 -23.64 -2.55
C GLY A 167 8.32 -24.15 -1.11
N VAL A 168 7.47 -23.52 -0.29
CA VAL A 168 7.11 -23.98 1.06
C VAL A 168 6.21 -25.23 1.00
N GLY A 169 5.36 -25.31 0.01
CA GLY A 169 4.53 -26.48 -0.31
C GLY A 169 3.16 -26.45 0.33
N CYS A 170 3.04 -26.92 1.57
CA CYS A 170 1.77 -27.23 2.23
C CYS A 170 1.55 -26.40 3.51
N LYS A 171 0.40 -26.62 4.18
CA LYS A 171 0.06 -25.94 5.45
C LYS A 171 1.08 -26.23 6.56
N GLU A 172 1.64 -27.43 6.61
CA GLU A 172 2.66 -27.83 7.59
C GLU A 172 3.97 -27.05 7.38
N GLY A 173 4.34 -26.79 6.13
CA GLY A 173 5.47 -25.91 5.80
C GLY A 173 5.22 -24.47 6.27
N PHE A 174 4.00 -23.96 6.05
CA PHE A 174 3.61 -22.64 6.53
C PHE A 174 3.56 -22.52 8.07
N ALA A 175 3.22 -23.60 8.78
CA ALA A 175 3.30 -23.63 10.25
C ALA A 175 4.75 -23.36 10.74
N LYS A 176 5.76 -23.94 10.07
CA LYS A 176 7.18 -23.67 10.39
C LYS A 176 7.58 -22.22 10.10
N LEU A 177 7.03 -21.61 9.05
CA LEU A 177 7.25 -20.18 8.78
C LEU A 177 6.61 -19.30 9.88
N GLN A 178 5.45 -19.70 10.35
CA GLN A 178 4.78 -19.01 11.44
C GLN A 178 5.61 -19.07 12.74
N GLU A 179 6.17 -20.24 13.06
CA GLU A 179 7.12 -20.37 14.20
C GLU A 179 8.34 -19.45 14.06
N LEU A 180 8.91 -19.34 12.85
CA LEU A 180 10.02 -18.41 12.58
C LEU A 180 9.55 -16.96 12.74
N ALA A 181 8.36 -16.62 12.26
CA ALA A 181 7.80 -15.28 12.41
C ALA A 181 7.59 -14.91 13.90
N GLU A 182 7.11 -15.85 14.71
CA GLU A 182 6.95 -15.68 16.16
C GLU A 182 8.30 -15.44 16.87
N VAL A 183 9.33 -16.21 16.52
CA VAL A 183 10.68 -16.03 17.07
C VAL A 183 11.22 -14.62 16.76
N LEU A 184 10.94 -14.08 15.59
CA LEU A 184 11.42 -12.77 15.15
C LEU A 184 10.48 -11.61 15.55
N GLY A 185 9.32 -11.88 16.14
CA GLY A 185 8.27 -10.87 16.32
C GLY A 185 7.77 -10.31 14.98
N ALA A 186 7.80 -11.12 13.93
CA ALA A 186 7.54 -10.74 12.56
C ALA A 186 6.08 -10.98 12.13
N GLY A 187 5.62 -10.26 11.11
CA GLY A 187 4.38 -10.56 10.44
C GLY A 187 4.54 -11.70 9.41
N GLY A 188 3.60 -12.68 9.44
CA GLY A 188 3.54 -13.72 8.41
C GLY A 188 2.78 -13.24 7.17
N CYS A 189 3.29 -13.49 5.98
CA CYS A 189 2.65 -13.16 4.71
C CYS A 189 2.96 -14.19 3.61
N ALA A 190 2.38 -14.04 2.43
CA ALA A 190 2.56 -15.00 1.35
C ALA A 190 2.46 -14.38 -0.04
N SER A 191 2.97 -15.11 -1.03
CA SER A 191 2.73 -14.82 -2.44
C SER A 191 1.30 -15.20 -2.83
N ARG A 192 0.77 -14.59 -3.90
CA ARG A 192 -0.57 -14.86 -4.45
C ARG A 192 -0.86 -16.35 -4.63
N ALA A 193 0.11 -17.13 -5.11
CA ALA A 193 -0.08 -18.56 -5.33
C ALA A 193 -0.50 -19.34 -4.07
N MET A 194 -0.10 -18.87 -2.89
CA MET A 194 -0.48 -19.49 -1.60
C MET A 194 -1.84 -19.02 -1.10
N VAL A 195 -2.25 -17.83 -1.49
CA VAL A 195 -3.60 -17.32 -1.22
C VAL A 195 -4.61 -18.01 -2.13
N ASP A 196 -4.31 -18.13 -3.41
CA ASP A 196 -5.17 -18.84 -4.38
C ASP A 196 -5.31 -20.34 -4.01
N ALA A 197 -4.30 -20.93 -3.36
CA ALA A 197 -4.34 -22.29 -2.81
C ALA A 197 -5.08 -22.41 -1.45
N GLY A 198 -5.60 -21.32 -0.89
CA GLY A 198 -6.32 -21.29 0.39
C GLY A 198 -5.45 -21.58 1.62
N ILE A 199 -4.12 -21.43 1.50
CA ILE A 199 -3.16 -21.65 2.60
C ILE A 199 -3.06 -20.39 3.47
N MET A 200 -3.07 -19.21 2.85
CA MET A 200 -3.05 -17.92 3.54
C MET A 200 -4.22 -17.05 3.10
N PRO A 201 -4.79 -16.23 3.99
CA PRO A 201 -5.88 -15.33 3.65
C PRO A 201 -5.39 -14.16 2.79
N HIS A 202 -6.30 -13.54 2.03
CA HIS A 202 -5.98 -12.48 1.07
C HIS A 202 -5.36 -11.23 1.71
N ASP A 203 -5.71 -10.91 2.95
CA ASP A 203 -5.14 -9.79 3.71
C ASP A 203 -3.65 -9.96 4.05
N ARG A 204 -3.10 -11.15 3.81
CA ARG A 204 -1.68 -11.52 3.94
C ARG A 204 -0.98 -11.65 2.60
N GLN A 205 -1.63 -11.34 1.49
CA GLN A 205 -1.01 -11.39 0.18
C GLN A 205 -0.08 -10.19 -0.04
N VAL A 206 1.16 -10.46 -0.44
CA VAL A 206 2.12 -9.44 -0.90
C VAL A 206 2.25 -9.49 -2.42
N GLY A 207 2.19 -8.32 -3.05
CA GLY A 207 2.35 -8.18 -4.50
C GLY A 207 1.41 -7.12 -5.09
N GLN A 208 1.46 -6.98 -6.41
CA GLN A 208 0.73 -5.96 -7.17
C GLN A 208 -0.79 -5.98 -6.92
N THR A 209 -1.40 -7.16 -6.75
CA THR A 209 -2.84 -7.34 -6.47
C THR A 209 -3.15 -7.57 -5.00
N GLY A 210 -2.14 -7.59 -4.15
CA GLY A 210 -2.23 -7.67 -2.70
C GLY A 210 -1.77 -6.37 -2.05
N LYS A 211 -1.08 -6.52 -0.92
CA LYS A 211 -0.49 -5.39 -0.21
C LYS A 211 0.93 -5.10 -0.71
N THR A 212 1.27 -3.82 -0.78
CA THR A 212 2.66 -3.36 -0.91
C THR A 212 3.20 -3.13 0.49
N VAL A 213 4.38 -3.70 0.77
CA VAL A 213 5.04 -3.67 2.06
C VAL A 213 6.46 -3.13 1.93
N ARG A 214 6.94 -2.48 2.98
CA ARG A 214 8.30 -1.95 3.06
C ARG A 214 8.88 -2.16 4.46
N PRO A 215 9.08 -3.43 4.89
CA PRO A 215 9.68 -3.73 6.17
C PRO A 215 11.19 -3.40 6.17
N ASP A 216 11.76 -3.31 7.37
CA ASP A 216 13.22 -3.24 7.54
C ASP A 216 13.89 -4.55 7.09
N LEU A 217 13.21 -5.71 7.29
CA LEU A 217 13.67 -7.04 6.88
C LEU A 217 12.54 -7.85 6.25
N TYR A 218 12.77 -8.33 5.03
CA TYR A 218 11.86 -9.23 4.30
C TYR A 218 12.51 -10.60 4.07
N LEU A 219 11.95 -11.66 4.63
CA LEU A 219 12.40 -13.04 4.41
C LEU A 219 11.55 -13.69 3.29
N ALA A 220 12.10 -13.85 2.11
CA ALA A 220 11.45 -14.44 0.94
C ALA A 220 11.73 -15.94 0.88
N LEU A 221 10.84 -16.77 1.40
CA LEU A 221 11.04 -18.22 1.61
C LEU A 221 10.28 -19.05 0.58
N GLY A 222 10.99 -19.68 -0.35
CA GLY A 222 10.39 -20.46 -1.43
C GLY A 222 9.58 -19.63 -2.43
N ILE A 223 9.92 -18.36 -2.59
CA ILE A 223 9.32 -17.41 -3.53
C ILE A 223 10.17 -17.35 -4.79
N SER A 224 9.52 -17.41 -5.97
CA SER A 224 10.23 -17.37 -7.25
C SER A 224 10.74 -15.98 -7.65
N GLY A 225 10.07 -14.92 -7.21
CA GLY A 225 10.40 -13.55 -7.63
C GLY A 225 9.68 -13.14 -8.93
N ALA A 226 8.44 -13.56 -9.12
CA ALA A 226 7.61 -13.02 -10.20
C ALA A 226 7.46 -11.52 -10.03
N ILE A 227 7.47 -10.76 -11.14
CA ILE A 227 7.42 -9.29 -11.17
C ILE A 227 6.26 -8.74 -10.34
N GLN A 228 5.10 -9.41 -10.40
CA GLN A 228 3.92 -9.00 -9.63
C GLN A 228 4.12 -9.14 -8.12
N HIS A 229 4.98 -10.05 -7.66
CA HIS A 229 5.36 -10.17 -6.26
C HIS A 229 6.40 -9.12 -5.88
N LEU A 230 7.43 -8.96 -6.72
CA LEU A 230 8.50 -7.97 -6.52
C LEU A 230 7.94 -6.56 -6.37
N ALA A 231 6.99 -6.18 -7.20
CA ALA A 231 6.31 -4.87 -7.13
C ALA A 231 5.64 -4.57 -5.76
N GLY A 232 5.47 -5.58 -4.91
CA GLY A 232 4.92 -5.43 -3.58
C GLY A 232 5.96 -5.44 -2.45
N MET A 233 7.26 -5.73 -2.71
CA MET A 233 8.24 -5.89 -1.64
C MET A 233 9.67 -5.45 -1.98
N GLU A 234 9.99 -5.14 -3.22
CA GLU A 234 11.35 -4.81 -3.66
C GLU A 234 11.96 -3.58 -2.96
N GLU A 235 11.12 -2.69 -2.43
CA GLU A 235 11.52 -1.51 -1.66
C GLU A 235 11.77 -1.81 -0.16
N SER A 236 11.85 -3.08 0.25
CA SER A 236 12.20 -3.48 1.63
C SER A 236 13.63 -3.08 1.96
N GLY A 237 13.89 -2.76 3.23
CA GLY A 237 15.22 -2.31 3.69
C GLY A 237 16.31 -3.35 3.53
N TYR A 238 15.99 -4.64 3.80
CA TYR A 238 16.89 -5.78 3.62
C TYR A 238 16.10 -7.01 3.19
N ILE A 239 16.55 -7.71 2.16
CA ILE A 239 15.86 -8.86 1.59
C ILE A 239 16.75 -10.12 1.69
N VAL A 240 16.27 -11.14 2.40
CA VAL A 240 16.90 -12.45 2.48
C VAL A 240 16.02 -13.45 1.74
N ALA A 241 16.57 -14.12 0.73
CA ALA A 241 15.85 -15.09 -0.08
C ALA A 241 16.38 -16.52 0.10
N VAL A 242 15.46 -17.48 0.18
CA VAL A 242 15.76 -18.92 0.16
C VAL A 242 14.98 -19.56 -0.97
N ASN A 243 15.67 -20.18 -1.92
CA ASN A 243 15.04 -20.92 -3.02
C ASN A 243 15.90 -22.10 -3.45
N LYS A 244 15.28 -23.21 -3.88
CA LYS A 244 15.99 -24.37 -4.45
C LYS A 244 16.59 -24.09 -5.83
N ASP A 245 15.91 -23.25 -6.60
CA ASP A 245 16.35 -22.84 -7.93
C ASP A 245 17.32 -21.68 -7.81
N LYS A 246 18.59 -21.92 -8.12
CA LYS A 246 19.66 -20.91 -8.11
C LYS A 246 19.45 -19.77 -9.12
N PHE A 247 18.59 -19.96 -10.10
CA PHE A 247 18.26 -18.98 -11.12
C PHE A 247 16.93 -18.24 -10.83
N ALA A 248 16.32 -18.48 -9.67
CA ALA A 248 15.08 -17.82 -9.31
C ALA A 248 15.25 -16.28 -9.31
N PRO A 249 14.37 -15.52 -10.00
CA PRO A 249 14.49 -14.07 -10.12
C PRO A 249 14.51 -13.32 -8.78
N ILE A 250 14.02 -13.95 -7.70
CA ILE A 250 14.06 -13.36 -6.35
C ILE A 250 15.49 -13.00 -5.92
N PHE A 251 16.48 -13.74 -6.38
CA PHE A 251 17.89 -13.50 -6.06
C PHE A 251 18.44 -12.21 -6.68
N ASN A 252 17.80 -11.69 -7.74
CA ASN A 252 18.23 -10.44 -8.36
C ASN A 252 17.93 -9.20 -7.50
N VAL A 253 17.01 -9.34 -6.55
CA VAL A 253 16.59 -8.24 -5.65
C VAL A 253 16.94 -8.52 -4.19
N SER A 254 17.55 -9.68 -3.88
CA SER A 254 17.91 -10.05 -2.52
C SER A 254 19.32 -9.59 -2.16
N ASP A 255 19.49 -9.09 -0.93
CA ASP A 255 20.80 -8.75 -0.35
C ASP A 255 21.58 -10.03 0.03
N ILE A 256 20.84 -11.05 0.51
CA ILE A 256 21.39 -12.39 0.77
C ILE A 256 20.52 -13.44 0.10
N GLY A 257 21.12 -14.28 -0.73
CA GLY A 257 20.51 -15.42 -1.37
C GLY A 257 21.06 -16.75 -0.84
N ILE A 258 20.17 -17.65 -0.40
CA ILE A 258 20.54 -19.00 0.03
C ILE A 258 19.91 -20.01 -0.94
N VAL A 259 20.74 -20.73 -1.66
CA VAL A 259 20.27 -21.81 -2.55
C VAL A 259 20.05 -23.08 -1.72
N GLY A 260 18.81 -23.47 -1.51
CA GLY A 260 18.49 -24.65 -0.71
C GLY A 260 17.00 -24.89 -0.49
N ASP A 261 16.72 -25.96 0.24
CA ASP A 261 15.36 -26.35 0.60
C ASP A 261 14.87 -25.55 1.80
N VAL A 262 13.87 -24.70 1.57
CA VAL A 262 13.23 -23.87 2.60
C VAL A 262 12.75 -24.72 3.79
N ASN A 263 12.21 -25.92 3.54
CA ASN A 263 11.69 -26.80 4.59
C ASN A 263 12.79 -27.39 5.51
N LYS A 264 14.05 -27.38 5.05
CA LYS A 264 15.23 -27.76 5.85
C LYS A 264 15.87 -26.56 6.53
N ILE A 265 15.94 -25.43 5.83
CA ILE A 265 16.64 -24.22 6.30
C ILE A 265 15.83 -23.48 7.38
N VAL A 266 14.52 -23.34 7.22
CA VAL A 266 13.68 -22.59 8.14
C VAL A 266 13.73 -23.11 9.58
N PRO A 267 13.60 -24.42 9.84
CA PRO A 267 13.70 -24.94 11.21
C PRO A 267 15.07 -24.68 11.85
N LEU A 268 16.16 -24.84 11.08
CA LEU A 268 17.52 -24.58 11.56
C LEU A 268 17.73 -23.10 11.87
N LEU A 269 17.19 -22.21 11.02
CA LEU A 269 17.25 -20.78 11.25
C LEU A 269 16.47 -20.38 12.50
N ALA A 270 15.27 -20.90 12.69
CA ALA A 270 14.46 -20.63 13.87
C ALA A 270 15.15 -21.12 15.16
N GLU A 271 15.75 -22.30 15.15
CA GLU A 271 16.51 -22.84 16.29
C GLU A 271 17.71 -21.96 16.63
N ARG A 272 18.47 -21.55 15.61
CA ARG A 272 19.65 -20.70 15.81
C ARG A 272 19.29 -19.34 16.37
N LEU A 273 18.25 -18.69 15.82
CA LEU A 273 17.78 -17.40 16.30
C LEU A 273 17.28 -17.47 17.74
N ARG A 274 16.51 -18.51 18.11
CA ARG A 274 16.09 -18.69 19.52
C ARG A 274 17.29 -18.71 20.47
N LYS A 275 18.38 -19.40 20.09
CA LYS A 275 19.60 -19.48 20.92
C LYS A 275 20.35 -18.14 21.01
N GLU A 276 20.35 -17.34 19.95
CA GLU A 276 21.03 -16.04 19.95
C GLU A 276 20.21 -14.95 20.69
N MET A 277 18.88 -14.99 20.61
CA MET A 277 18.00 -14.04 21.29
C MET A 277 17.83 -14.31 22.79
N GLN A 278 18.28 -15.47 23.29
CA GLN A 278 18.29 -15.82 24.73
C GLN A 278 19.60 -15.43 25.42
N LYS A 279 20.59 -14.94 24.69
CA LYS A 279 21.85 -14.42 25.22
C LYS A 279 21.74 -12.93 25.55
#